data_e14983fe8d7ce1a84a1eb169ccc12fbe
#
_entry.id   e14983fe8d7ce1a84a1eb169ccc12fbe
#
_cell.length_a   1.000
_cell.length_b   1.000
_cell.length_c   1.000
_cell.angle_alpha   90.00
_cell.angle_beta   90.00
_cell.angle_gamma   90.00
#
_symmetry.space_group_name_H-M   'P 1'
#
loop_
_entity.id
_entity.type
_entity.pdbx_description
1 polymer ?
#
loop_
_entity_poly.entity_id
_entity_poly.type
_entity_poly.pdbx_seq_one_letter_code
_entity_poly.pdbx_strand_id
1 'polypeptide(L)'
;MPMDRKLVSSGSTFEKEIGYSRAVVAGDWVFVSGMPPANPETGGYDILPIDQQARRVLEHLKSCLEAAGSGLDRVVKCNVYCSNPSYFAAINVVYAEYFAAYKPARIFICTAGWFGPFDMEIDCVALAK
;
A
#
# COMPACT_ATOMS: atom_id res chain seq x y z
N MET A 1 -13.86 18.46 20.68
CA MET A 1 -12.41 18.14 20.66
C MET A 1 -11.97 17.75 19.27
N PRO A 2 -10.99 18.41 18.72
CA PRO A 2 -10.41 17.91 17.47
C PRO A 2 -9.75 16.56 17.71
N MET A 3 -9.84 15.71 16.71
CA MET A 3 -9.22 14.40 16.73
C MET A 3 -7.74 14.55 16.37
N ASP A 4 -6.88 13.98 17.19
CA ASP A 4 -5.44 14.03 16.92
C ASP A 4 -5.04 13.14 15.75
N ARG A 5 -4.06 13.59 14.99
CA ARG A 5 -3.43 12.81 13.92
C ARG A 5 -2.06 12.34 14.39
N LYS A 6 -1.78 11.07 14.20
CA LYS A 6 -0.46 10.52 14.42
C LYS A 6 0.13 10.12 13.07
N LEU A 7 1.30 10.66 12.75
CA LEU A 7 1.99 10.37 11.50
C LEU A 7 2.88 9.14 11.66
N VAL A 8 2.84 8.26 10.66
CA VAL A 8 3.74 7.12 10.55
C VAL A 8 4.67 7.38 9.38
N SER A 9 5.96 7.45 9.66
CA SER A 9 6.97 7.78 8.65
C SER A 9 7.90 6.59 8.44
N SER A 10 8.39 6.44 7.20
CA SER A 10 9.47 5.51 6.91
C SER A 10 10.85 6.11 7.23
N GLY A 11 10.88 7.41 7.56
CA GLY A 11 12.13 8.14 7.74
C GLY A 11 12.78 8.60 6.45
N SER A 12 12.13 8.40 5.29
CA SER A 12 12.72 8.76 4.01
C SER A 12 12.74 10.28 3.81
N THR A 13 13.80 10.77 3.18
CA THR A 13 13.88 12.18 2.80
C THR A 13 12.83 12.55 1.77
N PHE A 14 12.44 11.61 0.92
CA PHE A 14 11.42 11.80 -0.09
C PHE A 14 10.08 12.21 0.54
N GLU A 15 9.64 11.54 1.60
CA GLU A 15 8.41 11.90 2.32
C GLU A 15 8.45 13.34 2.83
N LYS A 16 9.58 13.73 3.38
CA LYS A 16 9.76 15.10 3.92
C LYS A 16 9.71 16.16 2.82
N GLU A 17 10.36 15.90 1.70
CA GLU A 17 10.44 16.85 0.59
C GLU A 17 9.12 17.02 -0.14
N ILE A 18 8.39 15.90 -0.36
CA ILE A 18 7.12 15.92 -1.06
C ILE A 18 5.98 16.36 -0.15
N GLY A 19 6.08 16.10 1.14
CA GLY A 19 5.09 16.56 2.12
C GLY A 19 3.99 15.55 2.40
N TYR A 20 4.34 14.26 2.50
CA TYR A 20 3.37 13.24 2.89
C TYR A 20 3.96 12.29 3.94
N SER A 21 3.09 11.49 4.53
CA SER A 21 3.46 10.45 5.49
C SER A 21 3.13 9.09 4.90
N ARG A 22 3.82 8.05 5.34
CA ARG A 22 3.56 6.68 4.94
C ARG A 22 2.16 6.25 5.34
N ALA A 23 1.72 6.67 6.53
CA ALA A 23 0.35 6.48 7.00
C ALA A 23 -0.01 7.56 8.01
N VAL A 24 -1.31 7.73 8.22
CA VAL A 24 -1.85 8.64 9.26
C VAL A 24 -2.85 7.86 10.07
N VAL A 25 -2.67 7.87 11.39
CA VAL A 25 -3.66 7.34 12.34
C VAL A 25 -4.51 8.51 12.80
N ALA A 26 -5.81 8.41 12.60
CA ALA A 26 -6.77 9.45 13.01
C ALA A 26 -7.94 8.76 13.69
N GLY A 27 -8.08 8.95 15.01
CA GLY A 27 -9.09 8.27 15.80
C GLY A 27 -8.98 6.75 15.68
N ASP A 28 -10.04 6.11 15.26
CA ASP A 28 -10.10 4.65 15.11
C ASP A 28 -9.62 4.15 13.73
N TRP A 29 -9.07 5.04 12.89
CA TRP A 29 -8.75 4.72 11.51
C TRP A 29 -7.28 4.92 11.19
N VAL A 30 -6.78 4.08 10.29
CA VAL A 30 -5.45 4.21 9.70
C VAL A 30 -5.63 4.43 8.20
N PHE A 31 -5.04 5.50 7.69
CA PHE A 31 -5.03 5.83 6.26
C PHE A 31 -3.62 5.60 5.74
N VAL A 32 -3.46 4.62 4.86
CA VAL A 32 -2.14 4.24 4.34
C VAL A 32 -1.97 4.83 2.95
N SER A 33 -0.85 5.50 2.74
CA SER A 33 -0.48 6.06 1.43
C SER A 33 -0.28 4.95 0.40
N GLY A 34 -0.30 5.30 -0.88
CA GLY A 34 0.01 4.36 -1.95
C GLY A 34 1.36 3.72 -1.73
N MET A 35 1.42 2.39 -1.70
CA MET A 35 2.64 1.63 -1.52
C MET A 35 3.15 1.14 -2.86
N PRO A 36 4.30 1.66 -3.34
CA PRO A 36 4.94 1.14 -4.55
C PRO A 36 5.82 -0.08 -4.22
N PRO A 37 6.26 -0.83 -5.25
CA PRO A 37 7.07 -2.03 -5.04
C PRO A 37 8.56 -1.70 -4.82
N ALA A 38 8.85 -0.86 -3.85
CA ALA A 38 10.22 -0.47 -3.54
C ALA A 38 11.04 -1.65 -3.02
N ASN A 39 12.33 -1.66 -3.36
CA ASN A 39 13.27 -2.61 -2.79
C ASN A 39 13.43 -2.30 -1.29
N PRO A 40 13.15 -3.25 -0.39
CA PRO A 40 13.18 -2.98 1.05
C PRO A 40 14.57 -2.62 1.59
N GLU A 41 15.64 -2.98 0.87
CA GLU A 41 17.01 -2.72 1.30
C GLU A 41 17.53 -1.37 0.79
N THR A 42 17.17 -1.01 -0.44
CA THR A 42 17.72 0.20 -1.10
C THR A 42 16.74 1.36 -1.18
N GLY A 43 15.44 1.07 -1.09
CA GLY A 43 14.40 2.08 -1.33
C GLY A 43 14.16 2.41 -2.79
N GLY A 44 14.95 1.83 -3.69
CA GLY A 44 14.82 2.03 -5.14
C GLY A 44 13.87 1.03 -5.78
N TYR A 45 13.81 1.08 -7.11
CA TYR A 45 12.91 0.21 -7.88
C TYR A 45 13.72 -0.66 -8.81
N ASP A 46 13.42 -1.97 -8.80
CA ASP A 46 14.02 -2.94 -9.69
C ASP A 46 13.04 -3.29 -10.80
N ILE A 47 13.55 -3.73 -11.94
CA ILE A 47 12.70 -4.26 -13.01
C ILE A 47 12.28 -5.67 -12.61
N LEU A 48 10.99 -5.82 -12.25
CA LEU A 48 10.45 -7.09 -11.76
C LEU A 48 9.18 -7.47 -12.51
N PRO A 49 8.90 -8.79 -12.64
CA PRO A 49 7.58 -9.24 -13.06
C PRO A 49 6.51 -8.72 -12.13
N ILE A 50 5.29 -8.61 -12.64
CA ILE A 50 4.19 -7.98 -11.89
C ILE A 50 3.82 -8.74 -10.60
N ASP A 51 3.93 -10.06 -10.59
CA ASP A 51 3.67 -10.85 -9.39
C ASP A 51 4.66 -10.53 -8.26
N GLN A 52 5.92 -10.30 -8.60
CA GLN A 52 6.92 -9.90 -7.62
C GLN A 52 6.73 -8.45 -7.17
N GLN A 53 6.30 -7.57 -8.05
CA GLN A 53 5.93 -6.21 -7.67
C GLN A 53 4.76 -6.24 -6.68
N ALA A 54 3.73 -7.04 -6.95
CA ALA A 54 2.59 -7.19 -6.07
C ALA A 54 3.01 -7.68 -4.69
N ARG A 55 3.93 -8.64 -4.62
CA ARG A 55 4.42 -9.16 -3.34
C ARG A 55 5.15 -8.10 -2.54
N ARG A 56 6.00 -7.31 -3.18
CA ARG A 56 6.68 -6.19 -2.50
C ARG A 56 5.69 -5.16 -1.96
N VAL A 57 4.70 -4.79 -2.78
CA VAL A 57 3.66 -3.84 -2.39
C VAL A 57 2.92 -4.34 -1.14
N LEU A 58 2.51 -5.60 -1.15
CA LEU A 58 1.74 -6.17 -0.04
C LEU A 58 2.57 -6.36 1.22
N GLU A 59 3.85 -6.70 1.09
CA GLU A 59 4.75 -6.74 2.23
C GLU A 59 4.95 -5.35 2.84
N HIS A 60 5.09 -4.31 2.02
CA HIS A 60 5.17 -2.93 2.51
C HIS A 60 3.88 -2.49 3.19
N LEU A 61 2.73 -2.86 2.62
CA LEU A 61 1.44 -2.55 3.21
C LEU A 61 1.32 -3.19 4.60
N LYS A 62 1.66 -4.46 4.70
CA LYS A 62 1.66 -5.21 5.96
C LYS A 62 2.56 -4.55 7.00
N SER A 63 3.79 -4.26 6.63
CA SER A 63 4.77 -3.62 7.51
C SER A 63 4.29 -2.25 8.00
N CYS A 64 3.72 -1.45 7.09
CA CYS A 64 3.20 -0.12 7.44
C CYS A 64 2.03 -0.22 8.42
N LEU A 65 1.10 -1.13 8.18
CA LEU A 65 -0.04 -1.35 9.08
C LEU A 65 0.43 -1.77 10.47
N GLU A 66 1.40 -2.66 10.55
CA GLU A 66 1.97 -3.10 11.82
C GLU A 66 2.66 -1.95 12.55
N ALA A 67 3.39 -1.11 11.84
CA ALA A 67 4.01 0.08 12.42
C ALA A 67 2.98 1.08 12.94
N ALA A 68 1.79 1.08 12.38
CA ALA A 68 0.68 1.93 12.82
C ALA A 68 -0.15 1.31 13.95
N GLY A 69 0.20 0.12 14.42
CA GLY A 69 -0.54 -0.60 15.45
C GLY A 69 -1.74 -1.37 14.93
N SER A 70 -1.83 -1.55 13.61
CA SER A 70 -2.92 -2.26 12.93
C SER A 70 -2.41 -3.59 12.35
N GLY A 71 -3.04 -4.08 11.29
CA GLY A 71 -2.63 -5.28 10.59
C GLY A 71 -3.51 -5.54 9.38
N LEU A 72 -3.13 -6.53 8.58
CA LEU A 72 -3.89 -6.91 7.39
C LEU A 72 -5.31 -7.35 7.72
N ASP A 73 -5.50 -7.97 8.89
CA ASP A 73 -6.82 -8.41 9.37
C ASP A 73 -7.75 -7.25 9.77
N ARG A 74 -7.22 -6.04 9.82
CA ARG A 74 -7.95 -4.84 10.20
C ARG A 74 -8.28 -3.95 9.00
N VAL A 75 -7.86 -4.32 7.80
CA VAL A 75 -8.09 -3.53 6.59
C VAL A 75 -9.58 -3.56 6.23
N VAL A 76 -10.13 -2.38 5.95
CA VAL A 76 -11.54 -2.19 5.60
C VAL A 76 -11.69 -2.01 4.09
N LYS A 77 -10.77 -1.30 3.46
CA LYS A 77 -10.83 -0.99 2.03
C LYS A 77 -9.43 -0.94 1.44
N CYS A 78 -9.26 -1.62 0.31
CA CYS A 78 -8.07 -1.49 -0.53
C CYS A 78 -8.40 -0.82 -1.86
N ASN A 79 -7.50 0.02 -2.33
CA ASN A 79 -7.53 0.56 -3.69
C ASN A 79 -6.28 0.06 -4.40
N VAL A 80 -6.49 -0.70 -5.48
CA VAL A 80 -5.40 -1.29 -6.26
C VAL A 80 -5.32 -0.55 -7.59
N TYR A 81 -4.12 -0.10 -7.94
CA TYR A 81 -3.85 0.63 -9.17
C TYR A 81 -2.76 -0.08 -9.95
N CYS A 82 -2.93 -0.22 -11.26
CA CYS A 82 -1.86 -0.72 -12.12
C CYS A 82 -1.87 -0.06 -13.49
N SER A 83 -0.77 -0.22 -14.21
CA SER A 83 -0.55 0.46 -15.50
C SER A 83 -1.10 -0.30 -16.70
N ASN A 84 -1.54 -1.55 -16.52
CA ASN A 84 -1.97 -2.38 -17.64
C ASN A 84 -3.01 -3.39 -17.18
N PRO A 85 -4.19 -3.49 -17.87
CA PRO A 85 -5.22 -4.45 -17.49
C PRO A 85 -4.78 -5.92 -17.59
N SER A 86 -3.75 -6.22 -18.37
CA SER A 86 -3.22 -7.59 -18.46
C SER A 86 -2.59 -8.07 -17.14
N TYR A 87 -2.31 -7.18 -16.21
CA TYR A 87 -1.74 -7.52 -14.91
C TYR A 87 -2.77 -7.97 -13.87
N PHE A 88 -4.04 -7.82 -14.18
CA PHE A 88 -5.14 -8.09 -13.24
C PHE A 88 -5.06 -9.50 -12.62
N ALA A 89 -4.93 -10.53 -13.46
CA ALA A 89 -4.93 -11.91 -12.99
C ALA A 89 -3.75 -12.23 -12.08
N ALA A 90 -2.55 -11.80 -12.46
CA ALA A 90 -1.33 -12.07 -11.68
C ALA A 90 -1.36 -11.32 -10.33
N ILE A 91 -1.80 -10.07 -10.33
CA ILE A 91 -1.94 -9.30 -9.09
C ILE A 91 -2.95 -9.98 -8.16
N ASN A 92 -4.09 -10.43 -8.70
CA ASN A 92 -5.12 -11.08 -7.90
C ASN A 92 -4.63 -12.36 -7.20
N VAL A 93 -3.78 -13.13 -7.85
CA VAL A 93 -3.21 -14.34 -7.24
C VAL A 93 -2.41 -13.98 -5.99
N VAL A 94 -1.54 -12.99 -6.08
CA VAL A 94 -0.72 -12.56 -4.94
C VAL A 94 -1.57 -11.88 -3.88
N TYR A 95 -2.49 -11.01 -4.30
CA TYR A 95 -3.41 -10.32 -3.39
C TYR A 95 -4.20 -11.32 -2.53
N ALA A 96 -4.69 -12.39 -3.13
CA ALA A 96 -5.44 -13.40 -2.42
C ALA A 96 -4.62 -14.12 -1.34
N GLU A 97 -3.32 -14.29 -1.55
CA GLU A 97 -2.45 -14.88 -0.52
C GLU A 97 -2.46 -14.07 0.77
N TYR A 98 -2.65 -12.75 0.67
CA TYR A 98 -2.63 -11.84 1.83
C TYR A 98 -4.02 -11.58 2.40
N PHE A 99 -5.05 -11.56 1.54
CA PHE A 99 -6.37 -11.06 1.92
C PHE A 99 -7.53 -12.04 1.80
N ALA A 100 -7.32 -13.26 1.29
CA ALA A 100 -8.44 -14.19 1.09
C ALA A 100 -9.20 -14.50 2.39
N ALA A 101 -8.50 -14.53 3.53
CA ALA A 101 -9.10 -14.77 4.83
C ALA A 101 -9.88 -13.58 5.38
N TYR A 102 -9.52 -12.35 4.99
CA TYR A 102 -10.05 -11.12 5.59
C TYR A 102 -11.06 -10.40 4.70
N LYS A 103 -10.91 -10.49 3.39
CA LYS A 103 -11.84 -9.98 2.38
C LYS A 103 -12.26 -8.51 2.56
N PRO A 104 -11.31 -7.57 2.58
CA PRO A 104 -11.67 -6.15 2.63
C PRO A 104 -12.42 -5.73 1.36
N ALA A 105 -13.18 -4.66 1.44
CA ALA A 105 -13.74 -4.05 0.24
C ALA A 105 -12.61 -3.59 -0.67
N ARG A 106 -12.83 -3.57 -1.99
CA ARG A 106 -11.76 -3.27 -2.94
C ARG A 106 -12.27 -2.60 -4.20
N ILE A 107 -11.45 -1.72 -4.76
CA ILE A 107 -11.56 -1.30 -6.15
C ILE A 107 -10.24 -1.61 -6.86
N PHE A 108 -10.30 -1.91 -8.17
CA PHE A 108 -9.13 -2.17 -9.00
C PHE A 108 -9.20 -1.25 -10.21
N ILE A 109 -8.17 -0.41 -10.39
CA ILE A 109 -8.15 0.62 -11.43
C ILE A 109 -6.89 0.48 -12.26
N CYS A 110 -7.06 0.53 -13.59
CA CYS A 110 -5.94 0.64 -14.53
C CYS A 110 -5.82 2.08 -15.00
N THR A 111 -4.59 2.58 -15.05
CA THR A 111 -4.32 3.96 -15.49
C THR A 111 -3.65 3.95 -16.86
N ALA A 112 -3.91 4.98 -17.66
CA ALA A 112 -3.30 5.11 -18.99
C ALA A 112 -1.85 5.55 -18.93
N GLY A 113 -1.45 6.28 -17.88
CA GLY A 113 -0.08 6.74 -17.64
C GLY A 113 0.38 6.37 -16.25
N TRP A 114 1.70 6.36 -16.06
CA TRP A 114 2.27 6.03 -14.78
C TRP A 114 3.49 6.91 -14.50
N PHE A 115 3.66 7.32 -13.26
CA PHE A 115 4.66 8.32 -12.89
C PHE A 115 6.04 7.74 -12.54
N GLY A 116 6.16 6.44 -12.35
CA GLY A 116 7.38 5.81 -11.87
C GLY A 116 7.78 4.58 -12.68
N PRO A 117 8.98 4.03 -12.42
CA PRO A 117 9.49 2.85 -13.13
C PRO A 117 8.96 1.54 -12.54
N PHE A 118 7.72 1.49 -12.17
CA PHE A 118 7.01 0.32 -11.64
C PHE A 118 5.57 0.39 -12.14
N ASP A 119 4.79 -0.67 -11.92
CA ASP A 119 3.53 -0.86 -12.61
C ASP A 119 2.30 -0.90 -11.71
N MET A 120 2.46 -0.78 -10.40
CA MET A 120 1.32 -0.85 -9.49
C MET A 120 1.58 -0.19 -8.16
N GLU A 121 0.48 0.19 -7.49
CA GLU A 121 0.46 0.63 -6.09
C GLU A 121 -0.82 0.14 -5.43
N ILE A 122 -0.79 0.02 -4.11
CA ILE A 122 -1.99 -0.22 -3.30
C ILE A 122 -1.99 0.76 -2.14
N ASP A 123 -3.14 1.41 -1.92
CA ASP A 123 -3.39 2.12 -0.66
C ASP A 123 -4.53 1.44 0.09
N CYS A 124 -4.71 1.76 1.35
CA CYS A 124 -5.80 1.17 2.11
C CYS A 124 -6.24 2.05 3.28
N VAL A 125 -7.44 1.71 3.78
CA VAL A 125 -7.96 2.21 5.04
C VAL A 125 -8.17 1.03 5.96
N ALA A 126 -7.72 1.14 7.21
CA ALA A 126 -7.81 0.08 8.19
C ALA A 126 -8.31 0.61 9.53
N LEU A 127 -8.70 -0.30 10.40
CA LEU A 127 -9.00 0.05 11.79
C LEU A 127 -7.69 0.15 12.57
N ALA A 128 -7.61 1.13 13.47
CA ALA A 128 -6.40 1.37 14.24
C ALA A 128 -6.08 0.24 15.22
N LYS A 129 -7.07 -0.51 15.60
CA LYS A 129 -6.92 -1.67 16.49
C LYS A 129 -8.00 -2.71 16.27
#